data_9ffaa48a69b9b5e12264b84cdcaa4bcd
#
_entry.id   9ffaa48a69b9b5e12264b84cdcaa4bcd
#
_cell.length_a   1.000
_cell.length_b   1.000
_cell.length_c   1.000
_cell.angle_alpha   90.00
_cell.angle_beta   90.00
_cell.angle_gamma   90.00
#
_symmetry.space_group_name_H-M   'P 1'
#
loop_
_entity.id
_entity.type
_entity.pdbx_description
1 polymer ?
#
loop_
_entity_poly.entity_id
_entity_poly.type
_entity_poly.pdbx_seq_one_letter_code
_entity_poly.pdbx_strand_id
1 'polypeptide(L)'
;MAYSIASSFINAGFGTEVLLSKQGSDWIYKNKEQGIQCLLAGMGLVNIWDYLEGPNKVYELAGKKETDLYKRAGRNIGLGICLCGIHDENDVAVAVLLEELSDKNLDIKISAVFGLALAAAGTQNKKIYEILIGLLGDFSYGFEMSAFISLALGLIFVGSSDDDIFNDLFSILMTRYDDSKGKIFESPFFVIYILGIGLLFLGKQADNDTMLETLVTMESFSKEMRDYMKTMLIPFSYAGSGNVSKVQELMQIIAKSNDEVDPKVQSMAVIGCSIIAIGEEVGSEMLSRSFNHFLQFGDINTKKTVSLAMALLDLSNPKVQIIDSLTKFCYDTDKTVAMNAIFSMGLVSSGSNHSRVGGLLRSLAGYYADEANPLFMVRIAQGLLYMGKGLITLDPVHSHKLLINKRSLAGILITLFSFTETEALICGKHQFLLYSLALAMKPKLVMTVDEHLKPKDVSLMIGQAIDIVGQTGNPRTISGFQIHTSPAVINTGERCEINGEDFKSYSDVLEGIVIVKEKERKKEE
;
A
#
# COMPACT_ATOMS: atom_id res chain seq x y z
N MET A 1 12.32 -3.10 -17.43
CA MET A 1 11.17 -3.00 -16.52
C MET A 1 11.58 -3.08 -15.06
N ALA A 2 12.06 -4.21 -14.51
CA ALA A 2 12.45 -4.33 -13.09
C ALA A 2 13.42 -3.22 -12.60
N TYR A 3 14.45 -2.91 -13.38
CA TYR A 3 15.38 -1.83 -13.06
C TYR A 3 14.72 -0.45 -13.04
N SER A 4 13.76 -0.20 -13.92
CA SER A 4 13.03 1.09 -13.96
C SER A 4 12.18 1.27 -12.70
N ILE A 5 11.47 0.22 -12.28
CA ILE A 5 10.67 0.24 -11.04
C ILE A 5 11.59 0.36 -9.81
N ALA A 6 12.66 -0.45 -9.74
CA ALA A 6 13.61 -0.39 -8.62
C ALA A 6 14.27 0.99 -8.51
N SER A 7 14.69 1.58 -9.64
CA SER A 7 15.29 2.93 -9.68
C SER A 7 14.30 3.99 -9.22
N SER A 8 13.03 3.89 -9.61
CA SER A 8 12.00 4.84 -9.15
C SER A 8 11.75 4.77 -7.64
N PHE A 9 11.77 3.58 -7.03
CA PHE A 9 11.70 3.43 -5.57
C PHE A 9 12.93 4.02 -4.88
N ILE A 10 14.15 3.77 -5.40
CA ILE A 10 15.39 4.29 -4.81
C ILE A 10 15.41 5.82 -4.85
N ASN A 11 14.95 6.43 -5.95
CA ASN A 11 14.95 7.88 -6.15
C ASN A 11 13.61 8.56 -5.84
N ALA A 12 12.70 7.88 -5.15
CA ALA A 12 11.39 8.44 -4.78
C ALA A 12 11.57 9.78 -4.02
N GLY A 13 10.83 10.81 -4.44
CA GLY A 13 10.82 12.13 -3.81
C GLY A 13 12.07 13.01 -4.05
N PHE A 14 13.04 12.56 -4.83
CA PHE A 14 14.27 13.35 -5.08
C PHE A 14 14.18 14.30 -6.30
N GLY A 15 13.15 14.20 -7.11
CA GLY A 15 12.92 15.06 -8.28
C GLY A 15 13.93 14.90 -9.43
N THR A 16 14.97 14.09 -9.24
CA THR A 16 16.04 13.87 -10.22
C THR A 16 16.43 12.40 -10.29
N GLU A 17 16.54 11.89 -11.50
CA GLU A 17 17.07 10.56 -11.76
C GLU A 17 18.06 10.59 -12.93
N VAL A 18 19.24 10.03 -12.71
CA VAL A 18 20.34 10.01 -13.70
C VAL A 18 19.97 9.20 -14.95
N LEU A 19 19.22 8.09 -14.78
CA LEU A 19 18.80 7.23 -15.90
C LEU A 19 17.81 7.91 -16.84
N LEU A 20 17.11 8.95 -16.36
CA LEU A 20 16.08 9.68 -17.08
C LEU A 20 16.54 11.09 -17.47
N SER A 21 17.78 11.47 -17.12
CA SER A 21 18.41 12.72 -17.58
C SER A 21 18.64 12.70 -19.09
N LYS A 22 18.90 13.87 -19.69
CA LYS A 22 19.21 13.99 -21.13
C LYS A 22 20.36 13.06 -21.60
N GLN A 23 21.27 12.70 -20.70
CA GLN A 23 22.35 11.74 -20.96
C GLN A 23 21.87 10.28 -20.91
N GLY A 24 20.73 10.00 -20.24
CA GLY A 24 20.11 8.67 -20.13
C GLY A 24 18.97 8.42 -21.11
N SER A 25 18.73 9.30 -22.11
CA SER A 25 17.64 9.17 -23.09
C SER A 25 17.65 7.81 -23.81
N ASP A 26 18.81 7.22 -24.02
CA ASP A 26 18.94 5.87 -24.60
C ASP A 26 18.29 4.77 -23.76
N TRP A 27 18.18 4.98 -22.45
CA TRP A 27 17.51 4.01 -21.56
C TRP A 27 16.01 3.92 -21.83
N ILE A 28 15.37 5.05 -22.12
CA ILE A 28 13.94 5.10 -22.47
C ILE A 28 13.68 4.25 -23.71
N TYR A 29 14.52 4.38 -24.74
CA TYR A 29 14.38 3.63 -25.99
C TYR A 29 14.73 2.15 -25.89
N LYS A 30 15.44 1.72 -24.83
CA LYS A 30 15.73 0.31 -24.56
C LYS A 30 14.56 -0.43 -23.89
N ASN A 31 13.61 0.31 -23.26
CA ASN A 31 12.40 -0.26 -22.71
C ASN A 31 11.35 -0.40 -23.81
N LYS A 32 10.53 -1.45 -23.72
CA LYS A 32 9.42 -1.73 -24.66
C LYS A 32 8.15 -1.95 -23.87
N GLU A 33 7.01 -1.61 -24.45
CA GLU A 33 5.67 -1.93 -23.93
C GLU A 33 5.49 -1.56 -22.46
N GLN A 34 5.14 -2.53 -21.60
CA GLN A 34 4.95 -2.33 -20.16
C GLN A 34 6.18 -1.74 -19.46
N GLY A 35 7.39 -1.98 -19.98
CA GLY A 35 8.61 -1.37 -19.45
C GLY A 35 8.62 0.15 -19.58
N ILE A 36 8.06 0.70 -20.68
CA ILE A 36 7.88 2.14 -20.89
C ILE A 36 6.80 2.67 -19.95
N GLN A 37 5.69 1.95 -19.82
CA GLN A 37 4.61 2.29 -18.90
C GLN A 37 5.12 2.41 -17.46
N CYS A 38 5.83 1.40 -16.97
CA CYS A 38 6.40 1.42 -15.62
C CYS A 38 7.47 2.51 -15.44
N LEU A 39 8.24 2.83 -16.48
CA LEU A 39 9.25 3.89 -16.43
C LEU A 39 8.60 5.26 -16.25
N LEU A 40 7.56 5.57 -17.04
CA LEU A 40 6.86 6.85 -16.96
C LEU A 40 6.04 6.97 -15.66
N ALA A 41 5.40 5.87 -15.21
CA ALA A 41 4.77 5.82 -13.91
C ALA A 41 5.79 6.06 -12.78
N GLY A 42 6.99 5.47 -12.89
CA GLY A 42 8.09 5.68 -11.96
C GLY A 42 8.60 7.12 -11.90
N MET A 43 8.47 7.90 -13.01
CA MET A 43 8.77 9.34 -12.96
C MET A 43 7.81 10.10 -12.04
N GLY A 44 6.55 9.66 -11.96
CA GLY A 44 5.63 10.17 -10.96
C GLY A 44 6.15 9.96 -9.54
N LEU A 45 6.73 8.79 -9.27
CA LEU A 45 7.29 8.47 -7.96
C LEU A 45 8.55 9.27 -7.62
N VAL A 46 9.42 9.50 -8.60
CA VAL A 46 10.62 10.35 -8.45
C VAL A 46 10.23 11.79 -8.10
N ASN A 47 9.12 12.29 -8.67
CA ASN A 47 8.61 13.63 -8.45
C ASN A 47 7.40 13.65 -7.48
N ILE A 48 7.22 12.63 -6.65
CA ILE A 48 6.16 12.61 -5.64
C ILE A 48 6.28 13.84 -4.73
N TRP A 49 5.14 14.50 -4.45
CA TRP A 49 5.01 15.74 -3.68
C TRP A 49 5.51 17.02 -4.38
N ASP A 50 6.03 16.94 -5.61
CA ASP A 50 6.35 18.11 -6.43
C ASP A 50 5.13 18.52 -7.26
N TYR A 51 4.21 19.26 -6.61
CA TYR A 51 2.95 19.70 -7.24
C TYR A 51 3.16 20.66 -8.43
N LEU A 52 4.16 21.53 -8.35
CA LEU A 52 4.35 22.60 -9.35
C LEU A 52 5.00 22.09 -10.62
N GLU A 53 6.07 21.34 -10.51
CA GLU A 53 6.88 20.90 -11.65
C GLU A 53 6.72 19.42 -12.00
N GLY A 54 6.35 18.59 -11.02
CA GLY A 54 6.25 17.14 -11.18
C GLY A 54 5.37 16.70 -12.34
N PRO A 55 4.10 17.14 -12.43
CA PRO A 55 3.22 16.82 -13.56
C PRO A 55 3.77 17.25 -14.91
N ASN A 56 4.39 18.43 -15.00
CA ASN A 56 5.00 18.94 -16.23
C ASN A 56 6.18 18.07 -16.69
N LYS A 57 7.04 17.62 -15.75
CA LYS A 57 8.17 16.71 -16.06
C LYS A 57 7.69 15.37 -16.62
N VAL A 58 6.62 14.81 -16.04
CA VAL A 58 5.98 13.56 -16.54
C VAL A 58 5.42 13.77 -17.95
N TYR A 59 4.77 14.92 -18.18
CA TYR A 59 4.20 15.28 -19.48
C TYR A 59 5.27 15.46 -20.56
N GLU A 60 6.36 16.18 -20.26
CA GLU A 60 7.45 16.42 -21.19
C GLU A 60 8.13 15.12 -21.61
N LEU A 61 8.34 14.20 -20.66
CA LEU A 61 8.97 12.92 -20.92
C LEU A 61 8.09 12.01 -21.78
N ALA A 62 6.77 12.03 -21.58
CA ALA A 62 5.82 11.27 -22.38
C ALA A 62 5.67 11.80 -23.81
N GLY A 63 5.91 13.13 -24.03
CA GLY A 63 5.68 13.81 -25.31
C GLY A 63 4.27 14.40 -25.44
N LYS A 64 4.17 15.64 -25.95
CA LYS A 64 2.90 16.41 -26.01
C LYS A 64 1.83 15.85 -26.96
N LYS A 65 2.21 15.03 -27.95
CA LYS A 65 1.32 14.42 -28.97
C LYS A 65 1.62 12.94 -29.14
N GLU A 66 1.70 12.24 -28.04
CA GLU A 66 2.09 10.84 -28.08
C GLU A 66 0.92 9.95 -28.51
N THR A 67 1.16 9.13 -29.51
CA THR A 67 0.23 8.10 -29.99
C THR A 67 0.51 6.72 -29.42
N ASP A 68 1.65 6.54 -28.74
CA ASP A 68 2.03 5.27 -28.14
C ASP A 68 1.18 4.99 -26.90
N LEU A 69 0.47 3.87 -26.95
CA LEU A 69 -0.43 3.37 -25.90
C LEU A 69 0.26 3.31 -24.53
N TYR A 70 1.44 2.69 -24.47
CA TYR A 70 2.14 2.45 -23.21
C TYR A 70 2.71 3.73 -22.60
N LYS A 71 3.08 4.70 -23.43
CA LYS A 71 3.52 6.00 -22.94
C LYS A 71 2.35 6.79 -22.33
N ARG A 72 1.19 6.80 -23.00
CA ARG A 72 -0.01 7.44 -22.45
C ARG A 72 -0.45 6.78 -21.14
N ALA A 73 -0.50 5.46 -21.11
CA ALA A 73 -0.85 4.70 -19.90
C ALA A 73 0.13 4.99 -18.75
N GLY A 74 1.43 4.99 -19.00
CA GLY A 74 2.44 5.34 -18.00
C GLY A 74 2.36 6.77 -17.50
N ARG A 75 2.08 7.73 -18.39
CA ARG A 75 1.83 9.13 -18.04
C ARG A 75 0.64 9.27 -17.09
N ASN A 76 -0.48 8.62 -17.38
CA ASN A 76 -1.69 8.69 -16.56
C ASN A 76 -1.44 8.23 -15.13
N ILE A 77 -0.73 7.10 -14.98
CA ILE A 77 -0.35 6.58 -13.66
C ILE A 77 0.64 7.54 -12.98
N GLY A 78 1.65 8.02 -13.71
CA GLY A 78 2.66 8.96 -13.21
C GLY A 78 2.07 10.27 -12.69
N LEU A 79 1.08 10.83 -13.39
CA LEU A 79 0.33 12.01 -12.94
C LEU A 79 -0.42 11.71 -11.63
N GLY A 80 -1.10 10.57 -11.54
CA GLY A 80 -1.79 10.17 -10.32
C GLY A 80 -0.85 10.04 -9.11
N ILE A 81 0.36 9.52 -9.32
CA ILE A 81 1.38 9.39 -8.25
C ILE A 81 1.91 10.76 -7.82
N CYS A 82 2.21 11.67 -8.77
CA CYS A 82 2.68 13.02 -8.42
C CYS A 82 1.70 13.76 -7.50
N LEU A 83 0.40 13.58 -7.74
CA LEU A 83 -0.67 14.25 -7.02
C LEU A 83 -1.10 13.52 -5.74
N CYS A 84 -0.46 12.40 -5.44
CA CYS A 84 -0.81 11.58 -4.28
C CYS A 84 -0.73 12.40 -2.97
N GLY A 85 -1.88 12.53 -2.29
CA GLY A 85 -1.98 13.28 -1.03
C GLY A 85 -2.10 14.81 -1.17
N ILE A 86 -2.15 15.32 -2.38
CA ILE A 86 -2.34 16.75 -2.69
C ILE A 86 -3.76 16.94 -3.21
N HIS A 87 -4.49 17.90 -2.66
CA HIS A 87 -5.88 18.17 -3.04
C HIS A 87 -6.01 19.63 -3.47
N ASP A 88 -6.30 19.85 -4.73
CA ASP A 88 -6.65 21.14 -5.30
C ASP A 88 -7.99 21.00 -6.06
N GLU A 89 -8.91 21.94 -5.86
CA GLU A 89 -10.22 21.93 -6.54
C GLU A 89 -10.11 22.15 -8.06
N ASN A 90 -9.05 22.81 -8.51
CA ASN A 90 -8.81 23.17 -9.92
C ASN A 90 -7.67 22.37 -10.55
N ASP A 91 -7.43 21.15 -10.11
CA ASP A 91 -6.31 20.35 -10.58
C ASP A 91 -6.44 19.99 -12.07
N VAL A 92 -5.55 20.58 -12.87
CA VAL A 92 -5.47 20.36 -14.31
C VAL A 92 -5.14 18.89 -14.63
N ALA A 93 -4.32 18.24 -13.81
CA ALA A 93 -3.94 16.85 -14.05
C ALA A 93 -5.10 15.88 -13.81
N VAL A 94 -5.98 16.16 -12.84
CA VAL A 94 -7.22 15.40 -12.65
C VAL A 94 -8.15 15.60 -13.87
N ALA A 95 -8.25 16.81 -14.40
CA ALA A 95 -9.06 17.08 -15.61
C ALA A 95 -8.55 16.27 -16.82
N VAL A 96 -7.21 16.19 -16.99
CA VAL A 96 -6.61 15.37 -18.06
C VAL A 96 -6.92 13.88 -17.87
N LEU A 97 -6.83 13.36 -16.64
CA LEU A 97 -7.16 11.96 -16.36
C LEU A 97 -8.64 11.64 -16.64
N LEU A 98 -9.54 12.59 -16.36
CA LEU A 98 -10.96 12.47 -16.69
C LEU A 98 -11.21 12.46 -18.22
N GLU A 99 -10.46 13.25 -19.00
CA GLU A 99 -10.54 13.24 -20.46
C GLU A 99 -10.09 11.89 -21.04
N GLU A 100 -9.03 11.28 -20.50
CA GLU A 100 -8.51 9.98 -20.92
C GLU A 100 -9.50 8.81 -20.65
N LEU A 101 -10.49 8.97 -19.77
CA LEU A 101 -11.55 7.98 -19.58
C LEU A 101 -12.45 7.80 -20.82
N SER A 102 -12.47 8.77 -21.72
CA SER A 102 -13.26 8.74 -22.97
C SER A 102 -12.55 7.98 -24.09
N ASP A 103 -11.31 7.55 -23.91
CA ASP A 103 -10.53 6.82 -24.93
C ASP A 103 -11.19 5.47 -25.30
N LYS A 104 -10.89 4.97 -26.50
CA LYS A 104 -11.42 3.66 -26.96
C LYS A 104 -10.62 2.48 -26.42
N ASN A 105 -9.38 2.71 -26.02
CA ASN A 105 -8.47 1.66 -25.57
C ASN A 105 -8.66 1.36 -24.08
N LEU A 106 -8.84 0.07 -23.75
CA LEU A 106 -9.06 -0.39 -22.37
C LEU A 106 -7.87 -0.12 -21.45
N ASP A 107 -6.64 -0.33 -21.92
CA ASP A 107 -5.43 -0.15 -21.09
C ASP A 107 -5.22 1.33 -20.70
N ILE A 108 -5.61 2.27 -21.60
CA ILE A 108 -5.58 3.71 -21.29
C ILE A 108 -6.64 4.04 -20.23
N LYS A 109 -7.86 3.51 -20.38
CA LYS A 109 -8.93 3.72 -19.38
C LYS A 109 -8.54 3.19 -18.01
N ILE A 110 -8.04 1.96 -17.94
CA ILE A 110 -7.58 1.34 -16.67
C ILE A 110 -6.48 2.20 -16.03
N SER A 111 -5.51 2.64 -16.82
CA SER A 111 -4.43 3.50 -16.30
C SER A 111 -4.93 4.86 -15.81
N ALA A 112 -5.93 5.45 -16.48
CA ALA A 112 -6.55 6.70 -16.06
C ALA A 112 -7.38 6.53 -14.79
N VAL A 113 -8.17 5.43 -14.68
CA VAL A 113 -8.92 5.07 -13.47
C VAL A 113 -7.99 4.88 -12.28
N PHE A 114 -6.88 4.14 -12.47
CA PHE A 114 -5.91 3.93 -11.41
C PHE A 114 -5.16 5.21 -11.02
N GLY A 115 -4.79 6.05 -12.00
CA GLY A 115 -4.21 7.37 -11.75
C GLY A 115 -5.14 8.29 -10.97
N LEU A 116 -6.44 8.33 -11.32
CA LEU A 116 -7.46 9.07 -10.56
C LEU A 116 -7.61 8.54 -9.13
N ALA A 117 -7.59 7.21 -8.97
CA ALA A 117 -7.68 6.59 -7.66
C ALA A 117 -6.54 7.02 -6.73
N LEU A 118 -5.31 7.10 -7.27
CA LEU A 118 -4.13 7.55 -6.51
C LEU A 118 -4.19 9.04 -6.19
N ALA A 119 -4.56 9.88 -7.17
CA ALA A 119 -4.64 11.34 -7.00
C ALA A 119 -5.74 11.73 -6.00
N ALA A 120 -6.93 11.12 -6.12
CA ALA A 120 -8.10 11.47 -5.32
C ALA A 120 -8.30 10.57 -4.09
N ALA A 121 -7.30 9.79 -3.68
CA ALA A 121 -7.42 8.87 -2.54
C ALA A 121 -7.88 9.58 -1.26
N GLY A 122 -9.03 9.13 -0.70
CA GLY A 122 -9.60 9.67 0.54
C GLY A 122 -10.23 11.06 0.44
N THR A 123 -10.46 11.58 -0.77
CA THR A 123 -11.10 12.91 -0.98
C THR A 123 -12.62 12.88 -0.89
N GLN A 124 -13.23 11.71 -1.07
CA GLN A 124 -14.69 11.53 -1.15
C GLN A 124 -15.36 12.42 -2.23
N ASN A 125 -14.70 12.60 -3.38
CA ASN A 125 -15.16 13.47 -4.45
C ASN A 125 -16.35 12.87 -5.22
N LYS A 126 -17.55 13.43 -5.01
CA LYS A 126 -18.80 12.97 -5.63
C LYS A 126 -18.84 13.13 -7.16
N LYS A 127 -18.14 14.13 -7.71
CA LYS A 127 -18.08 14.30 -9.18
C LYS A 127 -17.36 13.15 -9.86
N ILE A 128 -16.26 12.69 -9.27
CA ILE A 128 -15.51 11.53 -9.78
C ILE A 128 -16.35 10.25 -9.63
N TYR A 129 -17.08 10.11 -8.52
CA TYR A 129 -18.01 9.00 -8.31
C TYR A 129 -19.05 8.89 -9.42
N GLU A 130 -19.76 9.98 -9.75
CA GLU A 130 -20.80 9.98 -10.79
C GLU A 130 -20.26 9.52 -12.16
N ILE A 131 -19.04 9.92 -12.51
CA ILE A 131 -18.38 9.52 -13.76
C ILE A 131 -18.02 8.03 -13.72
N LEU A 132 -17.42 7.58 -12.63
CA LEU A 132 -16.95 6.19 -12.50
C LEU A 132 -18.12 5.21 -12.43
N ILE A 133 -19.23 5.55 -11.74
CA ILE A 133 -20.41 4.69 -11.68
C ILE A 133 -21.08 4.58 -13.05
N GLY A 134 -21.10 5.66 -13.83
CA GLY A 134 -21.58 5.64 -15.22
C GLY A 134 -20.78 4.67 -16.11
N LEU A 135 -19.46 4.61 -15.93
CA LEU A 135 -18.59 3.66 -16.62
C LEU A 135 -18.75 2.22 -16.11
N LEU A 136 -19.01 2.04 -14.82
CA LEU A 136 -19.21 0.73 -14.21
C LEU A 136 -20.50 0.07 -14.70
N GLY A 137 -21.55 0.86 -14.95
CA GLY A 137 -22.82 0.42 -15.53
C GLY A 137 -22.74 0.00 -17.00
N ASP A 138 -21.65 0.28 -17.69
CA ASP A 138 -21.47 -0.15 -19.09
C ASP A 138 -20.94 -1.59 -19.16
N PHE A 139 -21.82 -2.52 -19.44
CA PHE A 139 -21.51 -3.95 -19.55
C PHE A 139 -20.74 -4.33 -20.82
N SER A 140 -20.46 -3.39 -21.72
CA SER A 140 -19.60 -3.63 -22.89
C SER A 140 -18.14 -3.91 -22.51
N TYR A 141 -17.70 -3.41 -21.33
CA TYR A 141 -16.38 -3.65 -20.78
C TYR A 141 -16.32 -4.97 -20.01
N GLY A 142 -15.17 -5.65 -20.10
CA GLY A 142 -14.90 -6.88 -19.35
C GLY A 142 -14.86 -6.65 -17.84
N PHE A 143 -14.88 -7.74 -17.07
CA PHE A 143 -14.82 -7.71 -15.59
C PHE A 143 -13.57 -7.02 -15.06
N GLU A 144 -12.45 -7.04 -15.81
CA GLU A 144 -11.21 -6.34 -15.50
C GLU A 144 -11.45 -4.84 -15.23
N MET A 145 -12.14 -4.15 -16.16
CA MET A 145 -12.44 -2.72 -15.99
C MET A 145 -13.30 -2.45 -14.75
N SER A 146 -14.30 -3.31 -14.51
CA SER A 146 -15.16 -3.19 -13.33
C SER A 146 -14.38 -3.35 -12.03
N ALA A 147 -13.39 -4.25 -12.00
CA ALA A 147 -12.55 -4.45 -10.83
C ALA A 147 -11.69 -3.21 -10.52
N PHE A 148 -11.10 -2.58 -11.55
CA PHE A 148 -10.33 -1.35 -11.35
C PHE A 148 -11.20 -0.16 -10.97
N ILE A 149 -12.42 -0.05 -11.47
CA ILE A 149 -13.38 0.99 -11.06
C ILE A 149 -13.81 0.78 -9.60
N SER A 150 -14.12 -0.45 -9.19
CA SER A 150 -14.42 -0.77 -7.79
C SER A 150 -13.25 -0.41 -6.88
N LEU A 151 -12.02 -0.75 -7.27
CA LEU A 151 -10.81 -0.37 -6.54
C LEU A 151 -10.64 1.15 -6.43
N ALA A 152 -10.88 1.88 -7.51
CA ALA A 152 -10.80 3.34 -7.54
C ALA A 152 -11.81 3.98 -6.60
N LEU A 153 -13.07 3.52 -6.64
CA LEU A 153 -14.11 3.99 -5.72
C LEU A 153 -13.77 3.66 -4.27
N GLY A 154 -13.27 2.45 -3.99
CA GLY A 154 -12.81 2.06 -2.66
C GLY A 154 -11.66 2.94 -2.12
N LEU A 155 -10.72 3.37 -2.97
CA LEU A 155 -9.65 4.29 -2.60
C LEU A 155 -10.13 5.72 -2.38
N ILE A 156 -10.96 6.24 -3.27
CA ILE A 156 -11.48 7.61 -3.19
C ILE A 156 -12.34 7.78 -1.93
N PHE A 157 -13.15 6.78 -1.61
CA PHE A 157 -14.06 6.77 -0.46
C PHE A 157 -13.56 5.89 0.70
N VAL A 158 -12.25 5.74 0.86
CA VAL A 158 -11.66 4.87 1.88
C VAL A 158 -12.17 5.20 3.28
N GLY A 159 -12.77 4.20 3.94
CA GLY A 159 -13.32 4.31 5.30
C GLY A 159 -14.46 5.33 5.43
N SER A 160 -15.25 5.55 4.36
CA SER A 160 -16.47 6.38 4.41
C SER A 160 -17.67 5.65 4.98
N SER A 161 -17.77 4.33 4.76
CA SER A 161 -18.96 3.50 5.04
C SER A 161 -20.21 4.02 4.30
N ASP A 162 -20.04 4.40 3.03
CA ASP A 162 -21.15 4.92 2.23
C ASP A 162 -21.98 3.74 1.67
N ASP A 163 -23.21 3.59 2.16
CA ASP A 163 -24.12 2.50 1.79
C ASP A 163 -24.60 2.61 0.34
N ASP A 164 -24.69 3.81 -0.21
CA ASP A 164 -25.13 4.00 -1.61
C ASP A 164 -24.08 3.43 -2.56
N ILE A 165 -22.79 3.75 -2.31
CA ILE A 165 -21.67 3.22 -3.11
C ILE A 165 -21.57 1.70 -2.98
N PHE A 166 -21.74 1.19 -1.76
CA PHE A 166 -21.74 -0.25 -1.51
C PHE A 166 -22.85 -0.96 -2.30
N ASN A 167 -24.08 -0.44 -2.23
CA ASN A 167 -25.22 -1.03 -2.92
C ASN A 167 -25.05 -1.01 -4.44
N ASP A 168 -24.49 0.06 -4.99
CA ASP A 168 -24.22 0.17 -6.44
C ASP A 168 -23.16 -0.87 -6.86
N LEU A 169 -22.03 -0.95 -6.17
CA LEU A 169 -20.98 -1.94 -6.45
C LEU A 169 -21.52 -3.36 -6.33
N PHE A 170 -22.32 -3.61 -5.28
CA PHE A 170 -22.84 -4.94 -5.01
C PHE A 170 -23.90 -5.38 -6.04
N SER A 171 -24.80 -4.48 -6.46
CA SER A 171 -25.81 -4.75 -7.48
C SER A 171 -25.19 -5.10 -8.83
N ILE A 172 -24.12 -4.40 -9.21
CA ILE A 172 -23.38 -4.68 -10.45
C ILE A 172 -22.62 -6.01 -10.36
N LEU A 173 -22.05 -6.33 -9.19
CA LEU A 173 -21.42 -7.64 -8.97
C LEU A 173 -22.41 -8.77 -9.16
N MET A 174 -23.63 -8.64 -8.61
CA MET A 174 -24.71 -9.62 -8.80
C MET A 174 -25.06 -9.81 -10.26
N THR A 175 -25.31 -8.73 -10.97
CA THR A 175 -25.67 -8.79 -12.39
C THR A 175 -24.58 -9.49 -13.22
N ARG A 176 -23.31 -9.16 -12.96
CA ARG A 176 -22.18 -9.80 -13.65
C ARG A 176 -21.97 -11.26 -13.24
N TYR A 177 -22.30 -11.62 -12.00
CA TYR A 177 -22.26 -13.00 -11.53
C TYR A 177 -23.29 -13.86 -12.28
N ASP A 178 -24.52 -13.35 -12.41
CA ASP A 178 -25.60 -14.03 -13.11
C ASP A 178 -25.29 -14.18 -14.61
N ASP A 179 -24.79 -13.12 -15.26
CA ASP A 179 -24.40 -13.13 -16.68
C ASP A 179 -23.28 -14.15 -16.96
N SER A 180 -22.30 -14.26 -16.06
CA SER A 180 -21.16 -15.17 -16.21
C SER A 180 -21.42 -16.59 -15.73
N LYS A 181 -22.62 -16.86 -15.14
CA LYS A 181 -22.96 -18.14 -14.49
C LYS A 181 -21.93 -18.56 -13.43
N GLY A 182 -21.51 -17.62 -12.61
CA GLY A 182 -20.58 -17.84 -11.51
C GLY A 182 -19.07 -17.89 -11.86
N LYS A 183 -18.69 -17.84 -13.12
CA LYS A 183 -17.28 -17.91 -13.55
C LYS A 183 -16.43 -16.72 -13.09
N ILE A 184 -17.03 -15.61 -12.67
CA ILE A 184 -16.31 -14.44 -12.16
C ILE A 184 -15.45 -14.79 -10.93
N PHE A 185 -15.88 -15.73 -10.09
CA PHE A 185 -15.12 -16.17 -8.92
C PHE A 185 -13.75 -16.78 -9.26
N GLU A 186 -13.60 -17.37 -10.45
CA GLU A 186 -12.32 -17.91 -10.93
C GLU A 186 -11.39 -16.82 -11.50
N SER A 187 -11.92 -15.62 -11.77
CA SER A 187 -11.13 -14.52 -12.34
C SER A 187 -10.12 -13.96 -11.32
N PRO A 188 -8.86 -13.71 -11.70
CA PRO A 188 -7.87 -13.08 -10.82
C PRO A 188 -8.24 -11.63 -10.44
N PHE A 189 -9.16 -10.99 -11.18
CA PHE A 189 -9.66 -9.64 -10.87
C PHE A 189 -10.73 -9.64 -9.78
N PHE A 190 -11.25 -10.81 -9.38
CA PHE A 190 -12.26 -10.90 -8.34
C PHE A 190 -11.75 -10.37 -7.00
N VAL A 191 -10.51 -10.70 -6.63
CA VAL A 191 -9.87 -10.19 -5.41
C VAL A 191 -9.77 -8.67 -5.41
N ILE A 192 -9.45 -8.06 -6.56
CA ILE A 192 -9.35 -6.60 -6.72
C ILE A 192 -10.73 -5.94 -6.56
N TYR A 193 -11.78 -6.56 -7.11
CA TYR A 193 -13.16 -6.04 -6.99
C TYR A 193 -13.62 -6.02 -5.53
N ILE A 194 -13.48 -7.14 -4.82
CA ILE A 194 -13.87 -7.25 -3.41
C ILE A 194 -13.00 -6.38 -2.51
N LEU A 195 -11.72 -6.19 -2.87
CA LEU A 195 -10.83 -5.25 -2.19
C LEU A 195 -11.39 -3.83 -2.23
N GLY A 196 -11.87 -3.37 -3.39
CA GLY A 196 -12.52 -2.05 -3.52
C GLY A 196 -13.67 -1.88 -2.55
N ILE A 197 -14.56 -2.88 -2.45
CA ILE A 197 -15.66 -2.88 -1.48
C ILE A 197 -15.12 -2.86 -0.03
N GLY A 198 -14.10 -3.67 0.27
CA GLY A 198 -13.50 -3.74 1.62
C GLY A 198 -12.91 -2.39 2.08
N LEU A 199 -12.29 -1.65 1.17
CA LEU A 199 -11.70 -0.34 1.48
C LEU A 199 -12.73 0.70 1.93
N LEU A 200 -14.00 0.62 1.48
CA LEU A 200 -15.07 1.51 1.95
C LEU A 200 -15.29 1.39 3.46
N PHE A 201 -15.20 0.18 4.00
CA PHE A 201 -15.45 -0.10 5.41
C PHE A 201 -14.18 -0.10 6.28
N LEU A 202 -13.04 0.34 5.77
CA LEU A 202 -11.76 0.27 6.46
C LEU A 202 -11.78 1.01 7.82
N GLY A 203 -11.62 0.24 8.92
CA GLY A 203 -11.60 0.76 10.28
C GLY A 203 -12.93 1.30 10.80
N LYS A 204 -14.06 0.78 10.31
CA LYS A 204 -15.42 1.18 10.69
C LYS A 204 -16.19 0.01 11.33
N GLN A 205 -15.87 -0.30 12.56
CA GLN A 205 -16.43 -1.46 13.27
C GLN A 205 -17.96 -1.41 13.47
N ALA A 206 -18.51 -0.22 13.71
CA ALA A 206 -19.92 -0.06 14.04
C ALA A 206 -20.87 -0.13 12.83
N ASP A 207 -20.35 0.16 11.64
CA ASP A 207 -21.18 0.33 10.44
C ASP A 207 -21.21 -0.93 9.55
N ASN A 208 -20.84 -2.10 10.11
CA ASN A 208 -20.70 -3.34 9.34
C ASN A 208 -21.96 -4.20 9.26
N ASP A 209 -22.90 -4.00 10.14
CA ASP A 209 -24.00 -4.93 10.31
C ASP A 209 -24.83 -5.02 9.04
N THR A 210 -25.08 -3.90 8.35
CA THR A 210 -25.79 -3.86 7.06
C THR A 210 -25.07 -4.64 5.96
N MET A 211 -23.75 -4.48 5.85
CA MET A 211 -22.92 -5.21 4.88
C MET A 211 -22.95 -6.72 5.16
N LEU A 212 -22.78 -7.12 6.44
CA LEU A 212 -22.77 -8.52 6.84
C LEU A 212 -24.14 -9.17 6.66
N GLU A 213 -25.23 -8.49 7.01
CA GLU A 213 -26.58 -8.96 6.80
C GLU A 213 -26.88 -9.16 5.31
N THR A 214 -26.48 -8.20 4.47
CA THR A 214 -26.63 -8.31 3.02
C THR A 214 -25.91 -9.54 2.48
N LEU A 215 -24.65 -9.78 2.90
CA LEU A 215 -23.89 -10.95 2.47
C LEU A 215 -24.48 -12.30 2.94
N VAL A 216 -25.10 -12.32 4.12
CA VAL A 216 -25.72 -13.54 4.68
C VAL A 216 -27.05 -13.84 4.00
N THR A 217 -27.84 -12.83 3.69
CA THR A 217 -29.20 -13.00 3.08
C THR A 217 -29.17 -13.36 1.61
N MET A 218 -28.04 -13.16 0.92
CA MET A 218 -27.91 -13.43 -0.51
C MET A 218 -27.72 -14.91 -0.83
N GLU A 219 -28.80 -15.59 -1.13
CA GLU A 219 -28.80 -16.99 -1.57
C GLU A 219 -28.33 -17.19 -3.03
N SER A 220 -28.28 -16.12 -3.82
CA SER A 220 -27.88 -16.15 -5.24
C SER A 220 -26.43 -16.55 -5.47
N PHE A 221 -25.53 -16.20 -4.55
CA PHE A 221 -24.10 -16.56 -4.63
C PHE A 221 -23.82 -17.98 -4.11
N SER A 222 -22.81 -18.64 -4.69
CA SER A 222 -22.33 -19.91 -4.16
C SER A 222 -21.84 -19.75 -2.70
N LYS A 223 -21.93 -20.83 -1.91
CA LYS A 223 -21.47 -20.82 -0.53
C LYS A 223 -19.99 -20.42 -0.44
N GLU A 224 -19.15 -20.95 -1.32
CA GLU A 224 -17.70 -20.68 -1.37
C GLU A 224 -17.41 -19.20 -1.59
N MET A 225 -18.12 -18.56 -2.53
CA MET A 225 -17.97 -17.13 -2.81
C MET A 225 -18.42 -16.27 -1.62
N ARG A 226 -19.53 -16.63 -0.95
CA ARG A 226 -19.99 -15.92 0.25
C ARG A 226 -18.97 -16.03 1.40
N ASP A 227 -18.45 -17.22 1.64
CA ASP A 227 -17.44 -17.46 2.68
C ASP A 227 -16.15 -16.69 2.36
N TYR A 228 -15.75 -16.64 1.09
CA TYR A 228 -14.62 -15.85 0.63
C TYR A 228 -14.82 -14.34 0.88
N MET A 229 -15.94 -13.77 0.42
CA MET A 229 -16.25 -12.36 0.62
C MET A 229 -16.33 -12.00 2.11
N LYS A 230 -17.00 -12.82 2.92
CA LYS A 230 -17.11 -12.63 4.36
C LYS A 230 -15.73 -12.63 5.03
N THR A 231 -14.90 -13.61 4.72
CA THR A 231 -13.55 -13.74 5.29
C THR A 231 -12.64 -12.59 4.87
N MET A 232 -12.83 -12.02 3.68
CA MET A 232 -12.07 -10.88 3.21
C MET A 232 -12.58 -9.55 3.79
N LEU A 233 -13.89 -9.31 3.85
CA LEU A 233 -14.47 -8.01 4.21
C LEU A 233 -14.47 -7.73 5.73
N ILE A 234 -14.69 -8.74 6.58
CA ILE A 234 -14.71 -8.56 8.04
C ILE A 234 -13.39 -7.94 8.56
N PRO A 235 -12.19 -8.44 8.18
CA PRO A 235 -10.95 -7.86 8.67
C PRO A 235 -10.74 -6.39 8.35
N PHE A 236 -11.25 -5.91 7.22
CA PHE A 236 -11.13 -4.49 6.86
C PHE A 236 -11.81 -3.58 7.87
N SER A 237 -12.98 -3.97 8.33
CA SER A 237 -13.71 -3.20 9.33
C SER A 237 -13.00 -3.16 10.67
N TYR A 238 -12.40 -4.27 11.06
CA TYR A 238 -11.66 -4.39 12.32
C TYR A 238 -10.16 -4.06 12.17
N ALA A 239 -9.75 -3.40 11.08
CA ALA A 239 -8.35 -3.07 10.83
C ALA A 239 -7.73 -2.29 12.01
N GLY A 240 -6.63 -2.82 12.56
CA GLY A 240 -5.90 -2.21 13.67
C GLY A 240 -6.62 -2.18 15.02
N SER A 241 -7.73 -2.91 15.16
CA SER A 241 -8.48 -2.95 16.41
C SER A 241 -7.90 -3.89 17.46
N GLY A 242 -7.03 -4.82 17.06
CA GLY A 242 -6.54 -5.88 17.93
C GLY A 242 -7.62 -6.82 18.48
N ASN A 243 -8.79 -6.94 17.80
CA ASN A 243 -9.92 -7.72 18.28
C ASN A 243 -9.60 -9.23 18.28
N VAL A 244 -9.30 -9.77 19.46
CA VAL A 244 -8.88 -11.16 19.67
C VAL A 244 -9.95 -12.15 19.22
N SER A 245 -11.24 -11.85 19.47
CA SER A 245 -12.34 -12.75 19.08
C SER A 245 -12.37 -12.95 17.56
N LYS A 246 -12.24 -11.88 16.79
CA LYS A 246 -12.21 -11.94 15.32
C LYS A 246 -10.97 -12.64 14.79
N VAL A 247 -9.82 -12.43 15.41
CA VAL A 247 -8.59 -13.16 15.08
C VAL A 247 -8.78 -14.66 15.35
N GLN A 248 -9.40 -15.04 16.47
CA GLN A 248 -9.66 -16.45 16.78
C GLN A 248 -10.62 -17.10 15.77
N GLU A 249 -11.68 -16.40 15.33
CA GLU A 249 -12.58 -16.88 14.28
C GLU A 249 -11.81 -17.17 12.98
N LEU A 250 -10.93 -16.26 12.55
CA LEU A 250 -10.09 -16.44 11.36
C LEU A 250 -9.08 -17.58 11.53
N MET A 251 -8.45 -17.70 12.70
CA MET A 251 -7.52 -18.80 12.99
C MET A 251 -8.21 -20.17 12.94
N GLN A 252 -9.48 -20.26 13.36
CA GLN A 252 -10.28 -21.48 13.22
C GLN A 252 -10.52 -21.84 11.74
N ILE A 253 -10.71 -20.85 10.87
CA ILE A 253 -10.84 -21.07 9.42
C ILE A 253 -9.54 -21.63 8.85
N ILE A 254 -8.39 -21.08 9.25
CA ILE A 254 -7.06 -21.52 8.78
C ILE A 254 -6.75 -22.94 9.24
N ALA A 255 -7.22 -23.33 10.45
CA ALA A 255 -6.97 -24.65 11.03
C ALA A 255 -7.83 -25.79 10.44
N LYS A 256 -8.86 -25.46 9.65
CA LYS A 256 -9.71 -26.48 9.00
C LYS A 256 -8.97 -27.18 7.85
N SER A 257 -9.40 -28.40 7.54
CA SER A 257 -8.86 -29.13 6.40
C SER A 257 -9.32 -28.52 5.06
N ASN A 258 -8.55 -28.74 4.01
CA ASN A 258 -8.89 -28.28 2.65
C ASN A 258 -10.17 -28.91 2.10
N ASP A 259 -10.60 -30.06 2.65
CA ASP A 259 -11.87 -30.70 2.32
C ASP A 259 -13.08 -29.93 2.88
N GLU A 260 -12.88 -29.14 3.94
CA GLU A 260 -13.94 -28.39 4.62
C GLU A 260 -14.05 -26.94 4.15
N VAL A 261 -12.92 -26.33 3.78
CA VAL A 261 -12.82 -24.89 3.41
C VAL A 261 -11.92 -24.73 2.18
N ASP A 262 -12.36 -23.88 1.25
CA ASP A 262 -11.57 -23.53 0.05
C ASP A 262 -10.21 -22.92 0.46
N PRO A 263 -9.10 -23.39 -0.11
CA PRO A 263 -7.77 -22.83 0.12
C PRO A 263 -7.66 -21.33 -0.12
N LYS A 264 -8.46 -20.76 -1.03
CA LYS A 264 -8.53 -19.30 -1.24
C LYS A 264 -9.08 -18.57 -0.01
N VAL A 265 -10.09 -19.15 0.66
CA VAL A 265 -10.66 -18.57 1.89
C VAL A 265 -9.65 -18.60 3.03
N GLN A 266 -8.88 -19.69 3.17
CA GLN A 266 -7.81 -19.76 4.16
C GLN A 266 -6.72 -18.71 3.93
N SER A 267 -6.34 -18.49 2.66
CA SER A 267 -5.39 -17.46 2.29
C SER A 267 -5.84 -16.06 2.68
N MET A 268 -7.13 -15.75 2.49
CA MET A 268 -7.73 -14.48 2.92
C MET A 268 -7.77 -14.35 4.45
N ALA A 269 -8.06 -15.45 5.16
CA ALA A 269 -8.07 -15.46 6.63
C ALA A 269 -6.68 -15.11 7.21
N VAL A 270 -5.60 -15.60 6.60
CA VAL A 270 -4.22 -15.30 7.03
C VAL A 270 -3.93 -13.81 6.93
N ILE A 271 -4.20 -13.18 5.79
CA ILE A 271 -4.01 -11.74 5.61
C ILE A 271 -4.95 -10.96 6.55
N GLY A 272 -6.19 -11.44 6.70
CA GLY A 272 -7.17 -10.85 7.62
C GLY A 272 -6.70 -10.77 9.07
N CYS A 273 -6.04 -11.82 9.60
CA CYS A 273 -5.46 -11.80 10.93
C CYS A 273 -4.43 -10.65 11.08
N SER A 274 -3.57 -10.45 10.10
CA SER A 274 -2.57 -9.39 10.15
C SER A 274 -3.17 -7.98 10.02
N ILE A 275 -4.26 -7.81 9.24
CA ILE A 275 -4.98 -6.54 9.14
C ILE A 275 -5.59 -6.14 10.50
N ILE A 276 -6.16 -7.08 11.23
CA ILE A 276 -6.76 -6.81 12.55
C ILE A 276 -5.68 -6.45 13.58
N ALA A 277 -4.52 -7.11 13.54
CA ALA A 277 -3.46 -6.95 14.54
C ALA A 277 -2.43 -5.85 14.21
N ILE A 278 -2.56 -5.17 13.08
CA ILE A 278 -1.63 -4.11 12.71
C ILE A 278 -1.63 -2.99 13.79
N GLY A 279 -0.45 -2.59 14.23
CA GLY A 279 -0.30 -1.57 15.29
C GLY A 279 -0.30 -2.11 16.72
N GLU A 280 -0.78 -3.33 16.95
CA GLU A 280 -0.79 -4.00 18.27
C GLU A 280 0.49 -4.81 18.49
N GLU A 281 1.29 -4.49 19.52
CA GLU A 281 2.57 -5.16 19.74
C GLU A 281 2.42 -6.63 20.15
N VAL A 282 1.63 -6.87 21.20
CA VAL A 282 1.43 -8.22 21.74
C VAL A 282 0.72 -9.12 20.73
N GLY A 283 -0.32 -8.60 20.08
CA GLY A 283 -1.06 -9.29 19.04
C GLY A 283 -0.16 -9.66 17.85
N SER A 284 0.67 -8.74 17.38
CA SER A 284 1.63 -8.96 16.28
C SER A 284 2.66 -10.04 16.64
N GLU A 285 3.21 -10.03 17.86
CA GLU A 285 4.14 -11.09 18.30
C GLU A 285 3.50 -12.47 18.35
N MET A 286 2.28 -12.57 18.90
CA MET A 286 1.54 -13.84 18.96
C MET A 286 1.26 -14.38 17.56
N LEU A 287 0.81 -13.52 16.63
CA LEU A 287 0.57 -13.91 15.25
C LEU A 287 1.86 -14.30 14.53
N SER A 288 2.95 -13.59 14.73
CA SER A 288 4.25 -13.93 14.14
C SER A 288 4.71 -15.33 14.51
N ARG A 289 4.45 -15.77 15.77
CA ARG A 289 4.73 -17.14 16.20
C ARG A 289 3.84 -18.16 15.51
N SER A 290 2.54 -17.89 15.39
CA SER A 290 1.59 -18.74 14.69
C SER A 290 1.91 -18.83 13.19
N PHE A 291 2.26 -17.71 12.58
CA PHE A 291 2.66 -17.65 11.16
C PHE A 291 3.94 -18.45 10.88
N ASN A 292 4.93 -18.41 11.77
CA ASN A 292 6.11 -19.27 11.65
C ASN A 292 5.75 -20.76 11.65
N HIS A 293 4.74 -21.17 12.44
CA HIS A 293 4.23 -22.52 12.40
C HIS A 293 3.55 -22.83 11.06
N PHE A 294 2.70 -21.93 10.56
CA PHE A 294 2.03 -22.12 9.25
C PHE A 294 3.00 -22.13 8.08
N LEU A 295 4.09 -21.36 8.13
CA LEU A 295 5.14 -21.45 7.11
C LEU A 295 5.78 -22.83 7.05
N GLN A 296 5.93 -23.50 8.19
CA GLN A 296 6.57 -24.82 8.24
C GLN A 296 5.62 -25.95 7.86
N PHE A 297 4.38 -25.93 8.37
CA PHE A 297 3.44 -27.04 8.33
C PHE A 297 2.18 -26.76 7.51
N GLY A 298 1.95 -25.53 7.07
CA GLY A 298 0.78 -25.15 6.28
C GLY A 298 0.85 -25.62 4.83
N ASP A 299 -0.29 -25.59 4.17
CA ASP A 299 -0.41 -25.87 2.74
C ASP A 299 0.24 -24.79 1.88
N ILE A 300 0.47 -25.11 0.61
CA ILE A 300 1.12 -24.19 -0.35
C ILE A 300 0.37 -22.85 -0.45
N ASN A 301 -0.97 -22.87 -0.51
CA ASN A 301 -1.76 -21.65 -0.61
C ASN A 301 -1.66 -20.78 0.65
N THR A 302 -1.66 -21.41 1.82
CA THR A 302 -1.41 -20.73 3.10
C THR A 302 0.01 -20.15 3.14
N LYS A 303 1.03 -20.91 2.74
CA LYS A 303 2.43 -20.44 2.70
C LYS A 303 2.63 -19.22 1.81
N LYS A 304 1.96 -19.16 0.65
CA LYS A 304 2.01 -18.01 -0.27
C LYS A 304 1.60 -16.70 0.40
N THR A 305 0.62 -16.75 1.29
CA THR A 305 0.05 -15.55 1.93
C THR A 305 0.65 -15.25 3.29
N VAL A 306 1.15 -16.25 4.02
CA VAL A 306 1.76 -16.05 5.34
C VAL A 306 2.96 -15.10 5.28
N SER A 307 3.82 -15.24 4.26
CA SER A 307 4.97 -14.32 4.09
C SER A 307 4.52 -12.86 3.94
N LEU A 308 3.44 -12.62 3.19
CA LEU A 308 2.84 -11.29 2.99
C LEU A 308 2.22 -10.74 4.28
N ALA A 309 1.52 -11.62 5.02
CA ALA A 309 0.91 -11.28 6.30
C ALA A 309 1.96 -10.90 7.36
N MET A 310 3.10 -11.62 7.42
CA MET A 310 4.23 -11.26 8.26
C MET A 310 4.83 -9.90 7.88
N ALA A 311 4.93 -9.62 6.59
CA ALA A 311 5.44 -8.33 6.12
C ALA A 311 4.52 -7.16 6.51
N LEU A 312 3.19 -7.38 6.54
CA LEU A 312 2.23 -6.36 6.97
C LEU A 312 2.38 -5.99 8.46
N LEU A 313 2.69 -6.97 9.32
CA LEU A 313 2.88 -6.73 10.75
C LEU A 313 4.15 -5.93 11.07
N ASP A 314 5.23 -6.12 10.31
CA ASP A 314 6.53 -5.51 10.55
C ASP A 314 7.07 -4.75 9.32
N LEU A 315 6.22 -3.87 8.75
CA LEU A 315 6.62 -2.99 7.65
C LEU A 315 7.79 -2.09 8.05
N SER A 316 8.77 -1.99 7.17
CA SER A 316 9.99 -1.15 7.38
C SER A 316 10.74 -1.44 8.69
N ASN A 317 10.48 -2.59 9.33
CA ASN A 317 11.07 -2.99 10.60
C ASN A 317 11.77 -4.35 10.48
N PRO A 318 13.03 -4.40 10.02
CA PRO A 318 13.75 -5.62 9.72
C PRO A 318 14.22 -6.38 10.97
N LYS A 319 13.28 -7.00 11.71
CA LYS A 319 13.58 -7.87 12.85
C LYS A 319 14.33 -9.13 12.40
N VAL A 320 15.37 -9.51 13.11
CA VAL A 320 16.24 -10.66 12.78
C VAL A 320 15.43 -11.95 12.61
N GLN A 321 14.51 -12.21 13.53
CA GLN A 321 13.66 -13.41 13.50
C GLN A 321 12.84 -13.53 12.21
N ILE A 322 12.27 -12.42 11.74
CA ILE A 322 11.46 -12.39 10.51
C ILE A 322 12.34 -12.56 9.28
N ILE A 323 13.49 -11.88 9.23
CA ILE A 323 14.46 -12.03 8.15
C ILE A 323 14.90 -13.50 8.04
N ASP A 324 15.21 -14.16 9.16
CA ASP A 324 15.65 -15.56 9.17
C ASP A 324 14.54 -16.52 8.73
N SER A 325 13.29 -16.26 9.11
CA SER A 325 12.14 -17.04 8.66
C SER A 325 11.92 -16.87 7.15
N LEU A 326 11.83 -15.63 6.66
CA LEU A 326 11.61 -15.35 5.24
C LEU A 326 12.76 -15.86 4.36
N THR A 327 14.01 -15.81 4.84
CA THR A 327 15.18 -16.27 4.08
C THR A 327 15.06 -17.74 3.69
N LYS A 328 14.49 -18.59 4.55
CA LYS A 328 14.29 -20.01 4.25
C LYS A 328 13.32 -20.22 3.09
N PHE A 329 12.25 -19.42 3.05
CA PHE A 329 11.20 -19.53 2.01
C PHE A 329 11.55 -18.82 0.71
N CYS A 330 12.56 -17.93 0.70
CA CYS A 330 13.10 -17.36 -0.54
C CYS A 330 13.74 -18.42 -1.46
N TYR A 331 14.02 -19.62 -0.97
CA TYR A 331 14.56 -20.76 -1.73
C TYR A 331 13.57 -21.92 -1.81
N ASP A 332 12.28 -21.67 -1.59
CA ASP A 332 11.24 -22.69 -1.67
C ASP A 332 11.15 -23.30 -3.08
N THR A 333 10.71 -24.56 -3.15
CA THR A 333 10.49 -25.27 -4.41
C THR A 333 9.34 -24.67 -5.23
N ASP A 334 8.31 -24.14 -4.54
CA ASP A 334 7.23 -23.41 -5.20
C ASP A 334 7.66 -21.96 -5.49
N LYS A 335 7.70 -21.62 -6.79
CA LYS A 335 8.16 -20.30 -7.25
C LYS A 335 7.30 -19.16 -6.74
N THR A 336 5.99 -19.37 -6.56
CA THR A 336 5.09 -18.33 -6.06
C THR A 336 5.32 -18.06 -4.59
N VAL A 337 5.58 -19.09 -3.77
CA VAL A 337 5.98 -18.95 -2.37
C VAL A 337 7.30 -18.18 -2.28
N ALA A 338 8.29 -18.57 -3.10
CA ALA A 338 9.59 -17.89 -3.12
C ALA A 338 9.47 -16.42 -3.53
N MET A 339 8.71 -16.11 -4.59
CA MET A 339 8.48 -14.73 -5.04
C MET A 339 7.82 -13.87 -3.97
N ASN A 340 6.77 -14.39 -3.31
CA ASN A 340 6.08 -13.68 -2.24
C ASN A 340 6.98 -13.48 -1.01
N ALA A 341 7.81 -14.46 -0.65
CA ALA A 341 8.79 -14.33 0.43
C ALA A 341 9.88 -13.28 0.12
N ILE A 342 10.38 -13.23 -1.12
CA ILE A 342 11.35 -12.23 -1.57
C ILE A 342 10.75 -10.83 -1.51
N PHE A 343 9.52 -10.66 -2.01
CA PHE A 343 8.81 -9.39 -1.95
C PHE A 343 8.55 -8.95 -0.50
N SER A 344 8.10 -9.87 0.35
CA SER A 344 7.89 -9.65 1.78
C SER A 344 9.17 -9.20 2.50
N MET A 345 10.32 -9.80 2.15
CA MET A 345 11.63 -9.34 2.65
C MET A 345 11.93 -7.90 2.22
N GLY A 346 11.57 -7.52 0.99
CA GLY A 346 11.65 -6.15 0.50
C GLY A 346 10.78 -5.18 1.31
N LEU A 347 9.53 -5.55 1.62
CA LEU A 347 8.61 -4.74 2.41
C LEU A 347 9.09 -4.54 3.86
N VAL A 348 9.49 -5.64 4.53
CA VAL A 348 10.00 -5.60 5.91
C VAL A 348 11.25 -4.72 6.01
N SER A 349 12.10 -4.73 5.00
CA SER A 349 13.35 -3.95 4.98
C SER A 349 13.25 -2.61 4.26
N SER A 350 12.04 -2.18 3.86
CA SER A 350 11.87 -0.99 3.03
C SER A 350 12.47 0.27 3.68
N GLY A 351 13.29 0.98 2.89
CA GLY A 351 13.99 2.21 3.32
C GLY A 351 14.92 2.05 4.52
N SER A 352 15.29 0.83 4.93
CA SER A 352 16.18 0.61 6.08
C SER A 352 17.67 0.61 5.74
N ASN A 353 18.03 0.42 4.47
CA ASN A 353 19.41 0.21 4.02
C ASN A 353 20.11 -0.95 4.74
N HIS A 354 19.37 -1.97 5.19
CA HIS A 354 19.89 -3.04 6.03
C HIS A 354 20.91 -3.92 5.29
N SER A 355 22.16 -3.93 5.74
CA SER A 355 23.29 -4.56 5.05
C SER A 355 23.15 -6.07 4.87
N ARG A 356 22.63 -6.79 5.89
CA ARG A 356 22.40 -8.25 5.83
C ARG A 356 21.39 -8.61 4.75
N VAL A 357 20.25 -7.89 4.69
CA VAL A 357 19.23 -8.10 3.66
C VAL A 357 19.80 -7.76 2.28
N GLY A 358 20.57 -6.69 2.15
CA GLY A 358 21.25 -6.36 0.90
C GLY A 358 22.21 -7.45 0.42
N GLY A 359 22.92 -8.13 1.34
CA GLY A 359 23.73 -9.31 1.04
C GLY A 359 22.91 -10.50 0.56
N LEU A 360 21.81 -10.81 1.25
CA LEU A 360 20.88 -11.89 0.90
C LEU A 360 20.25 -11.67 -0.49
N LEU A 361 19.75 -10.47 -0.77
CA LEU A 361 19.16 -10.15 -2.07
C LEU A 361 20.16 -10.22 -3.22
N ARG A 362 21.45 -9.92 -2.96
CA ARG A 362 22.52 -10.13 -3.97
C ARG A 362 22.75 -11.61 -4.25
N SER A 363 22.77 -12.44 -3.22
CA SER A 363 22.90 -13.90 -3.36
C SER A 363 21.71 -14.49 -4.11
N LEU A 364 20.48 -14.06 -3.79
CA LEU A 364 19.26 -14.46 -4.50
C LEU A 364 19.27 -14.03 -5.97
N ALA A 365 19.81 -12.85 -6.29
CA ALA A 365 19.95 -12.40 -7.67
C ALA A 365 20.89 -13.29 -8.50
N GLY A 366 21.92 -13.86 -7.88
CA GLY A 366 22.78 -14.85 -8.50
C GLY A 366 22.10 -16.22 -8.65
N TYR A 367 21.34 -16.63 -7.62
CA TYR A 367 20.62 -17.92 -7.63
C TYR A 367 19.52 -17.96 -8.71
N TYR A 368 18.73 -16.89 -8.86
CA TYR A 368 17.65 -16.79 -9.83
C TYR A 368 18.06 -16.09 -11.14
N ALA A 369 19.35 -16.10 -11.50
CA ALA A 369 19.83 -15.37 -12.69
C ALA A 369 19.12 -15.78 -13.99
N ASP A 370 18.75 -17.07 -14.12
CA ASP A 370 18.11 -17.64 -15.31
C ASP A 370 16.57 -17.64 -15.23
N GLU A 371 16.00 -17.20 -14.11
CA GLU A 371 14.54 -17.20 -13.89
C GLU A 371 13.98 -15.77 -13.86
N ALA A 372 13.24 -15.38 -14.90
CA ALA A 372 12.80 -14.00 -15.12
C ALA A 372 11.91 -13.46 -13.99
N ASN A 373 10.89 -14.22 -13.54
CA ASN A 373 9.92 -13.75 -12.56
C ASN A 373 10.50 -13.64 -11.15
N PRO A 374 11.20 -14.65 -10.58
CA PRO A 374 11.87 -14.49 -9.29
C PRO A 374 12.95 -13.39 -9.32
N LEU A 375 13.72 -13.29 -10.40
CA LEU A 375 14.72 -12.22 -10.55
C LEU A 375 14.06 -10.84 -10.57
N PHE A 376 12.89 -10.70 -11.22
CA PHE A 376 12.10 -9.48 -11.18
C PHE A 376 11.77 -9.11 -9.74
N MET A 377 11.26 -10.04 -8.92
CA MET A 377 10.94 -9.81 -7.51
C MET A 377 12.17 -9.41 -6.69
N VAL A 378 13.32 -10.06 -6.90
CA VAL A 378 14.58 -9.70 -6.24
C VAL A 378 14.95 -8.24 -6.54
N ARG A 379 14.80 -7.78 -7.80
CA ARG A 379 15.10 -6.39 -8.17
C ARG A 379 14.14 -5.38 -7.52
N ILE A 380 12.84 -5.73 -7.44
CA ILE A 380 11.86 -4.89 -6.72
C ILE A 380 12.21 -4.82 -5.23
N ALA A 381 12.53 -5.95 -4.59
CA ALA A 381 12.95 -5.99 -3.19
C ALA A 381 14.22 -5.17 -2.94
N GLN A 382 15.19 -5.17 -3.86
CA GLN A 382 16.36 -4.30 -3.80
C GLN A 382 15.97 -2.81 -3.90
N GLY A 383 15.01 -2.47 -4.78
CA GLY A 383 14.47 -1.11 -4.88
C GLY A 383 13.82 -0.64 -3.59
N LEU A 384 12.98 -1.50 -2.98
CA LEU A 384 12.33 -1.22 -1.70
C LEU A 384 13.33 -1.07 -0.54
N LEU A 385 14.34 -1.94 -0.46
CA LEU A 385 15.38 -1.87 0.58
C LEU A 385 16.04 -0.49 0.63
N TYR A 386 16.35 0.09 -0.54
CA TYR A 386 17.02 1.39 -0.67
C TYR A 386 16.04 2.54 -0.98
N MET A 387 14.77 2.38 -0.69
CA MET A 387 13.71 3.33 -1.00
C MET A 387 14.02 4.73 -0.47
N GLY A 388 13.89 5.75 -1.34
CA GLY A 388 14.22 7.13 -1.01
C GLY A 388 15.64 7.29 -0.47
N LYS A 389 16.59 6.45 -0.93
CA LYS A 389 17.98 6.42 -0.43
C LYS A 389 18.07 6.22 1.10
N GLY A 390 17.07 5.57 1.69
CA GLY A 390 16.95 5.32 3.12
C GLY A 390 16.26 6.42 3.93
N LEU A 391 15.71 7.44 3.27
CA LEU A 391 15.01 8.56 3.92
C LEU A 391 13.47 8.45 3.84
N ILE A 392 12.94 7.43 3.16
CA ILE A 392 11.50 7.16 3.06
C ILE A 392 11.19 5.82 3.70
N THR A 393 10.07 5.72 4.38
CA THR A 393 9.55 4.51 4.99
C THR A 393 8.14 4.21 4.52
N LEU A 394 7.73 2.93 4.62
CA LEU A 394 6.35 2.49 4.48
C LEU A 394 5.80 2.25 5.88
N ASP A 395 4.97 3.13 6.37
CA ASP A 395 4.39 2.95 7.70
C ASP A 395 2.97 3.53 7.74
N PRO A 396 1.94 2.67 7.82
CA PRO A 396 0.56 3.11 7.92
C PRO A 396 0.17 3.53 9.33
N VAL A 397 1.00 3.21 10.34
CA VAL A 397 0.73 3.49 11.75
C VAL A 397 1.60 4.67 12.20
N HIS A 398 1.01 5.61 12.91
CA HIS A 398 1.77 6.71 13.51
C HIS A 398 2.70 6.21 14.64
N SER A 399 3.74 6.97 14.98
CA SER A 399 4.75 6.57 15.99
C SER A 399 4.15 6.28 17.37
N HIS A 400 3.00 6.87 17.68
CA HIS A 400 2.23 6.57 18.90
C HIS A 400 1.45 5.24 18.83
N LYS A 401 1.36 4.60 17.67
CA LYS A 401 0.57 3.39 17.38
C LYS A 401 -0.92 3.45 17.77
N LEU A 402 -1.46 4.65 18.01
CA LEU A 402 -2.86 4.87 18.35
C LEU A 402 -3.72 5.18 17.12
N LEU A 403 -3.11 5.63 16.04
CA LEU A 403 -3.78 6.05 14.83
C LEU A 403 -3.21 5.33 13.61
N ILE A 404 -4.11 4.95 12.71
CA ILE A 404 -3.76 4.35 11.42
C ILE A 404 -4.15 5.32 10.31
N ASN A 405 -3.23 5.56 9.39
CA ASN A 405 -3.52 6.28 8.16
C ASN A 405 -4.23 5.34 7.18
N LYS A 406 -5.54 5.51 7.01
CA LYS A 406 -6.37 4.64 6.16
C LYS A 406 -5.91 4.62 4.71
N ARG A 407 -5.47 5.76 4.14
CA ARG A 407 -4.95 5.85 2.77
C ARG A 407 -3.66 5.05 2.60
N SER A 408 -2.75 5.19 3.55
CA SER A 408 -1.48 4.45 3.55
C SER A 408 -1.71 2.95 3.67
N LEU A 409 -2.58 2.53 4.58
CA LEU A 409 -2.94 1.12 4.73
C LEU A 409 -3.60 0.58 3.46
N ALA A 410 -4.53 1.31 2.84
CA ALA A 410 -5.17 0.92 1.59
C ALA A 410 -4.15 0.69 0.47
N GLY A 411 -3.16 1.57 0.29
CA GLY A 411 -2.09 1.41 -0.69
C GLY A 411 -1.27 0.14 -0.50
N ILE A 412 -0.95 -0.21 0.75
CA ILE A 412 -0.24 -1.44 1.10
C ILE A 412 -1.12 -2.66 0.81
N LEU A 413 -2.39 -2.63 1.22
CA LEU A 413 -3.33 -3.73 1.01
C LEU A 413 -3.55 -4.02 -0.47
N ILE A 414 -3.65 -3.00 -1.34
CA ILE A 414 -3.74 -3.20 -2.79
C ILE A 414 -2.56 -4.02 -3.30
N THR A 415 -1.36 -3.66 -2.89
CA THR A 415 -0.16 -4.42 -3.29
C THR A 415 -0.22 -5.85 -2.73
N LEU A 416 -0.49 -6.04 -1.44
CA LEU A 416 -0.51 -7.38 -0.82
C LEU A 416 -1.57 -8.30 -1.43
N PHE A 417 -2.79 -7.79 -1.66
CA PHE A 417 -3.83 -8.58 -2.30
C PHE A 417 -3.55 -8.87 -3.78
N SER A 418 -2.81 -8.01 -4.47
CA SER A 418 -2.33 -8.31 -5.82
C SER A 418 -1.33 -9.46 -5.86
N PHE A 419 -0.60 -9.72 -4.76
CA PHE A 419 0.32 -10.83 -4.60
C PHE A 419 -0.36 -12.16 -4.23
N THR A 420 -1.66 -12.19 -3.95
CA THR A 420 -2.39 -13.46 -3.85
C THR A 420 -2.54 -14.13 -5.21
N GLU A 421 -2.60 -13.34 -6.28
CA GLU A 421 -2.63 -13.77 -7.68
C GLU A 421 -1.38 -13.25 -8.42
N THR A 422 -0.19 -13.54 -7.87
CA THR A 422 1.11 -13.00 -8.30
C THR A 422 1.38 -13.18 -9.79
N GLU A 423 1.13 -14.38 -10.33
CA GLU A 423 1.41 -14.69 -11.73
C GLU A 423 0.50 -13.93 -12.69
N ALA A 424 -0.79 -13.84 -12.37
CA ALA A 424 -1.77 -13.20 -13.23
C ALA A 424 -1.68 -11.66 -13.17
N LEU A 425 -1.48 -11.09 -11.99
CA LEU A 425 -1.49 -9.65 -11.79
C LEU A 425 -0.09 -9.06 -11.90
N ILE A 426 0.83 -9.42 -11.00
CA ILE A 426 2.14 -8.76 -10.90
C ILE A 426 3.12 -9.24 -11.98
N CYS A 427 3.17 -10.54 -12.28
CA CYS A 427 3.97 -11.05 -13.39
C CYS A 427 3.26 -10.90 -14.75
N GLY A 428 1.98 -10.55 -14.77
CA GLY A 428 1.15 -10.30 -15.94
C GLY A 428 1.30 -8.87 -16.51
N LYS A 429 0.17 -8.18 -16.71
CA LYS A 429 0.11 -6.84 -17.30
C LYS A 429 0.05 -5.70 -16.26
N HIS A 430 -0.22 -6.00 -14.99
CA HIS A 430 -0.61 -5.01 -13.98
C HIS A 430 0.50 -4.73 -12.96
N GLN A 431 1.78 -4.77 -13.37
CA GLN A 431 2.91 -4.43 -12.50
C GLN A 431 2.80 -3.03 -11.90
N PHE A 432 2.06 -2.15 -12.53
CA PHE A 432 1.83 -0.79 -12.04
C PHE A 432 1.08 -0.75 -10.70
N LEU A 433 0.40 -1.85 -10.29
CA LEU A 433 -0.19 -1.97 -8.95
C LEU A 433 0.84 -1.82 -7.82
N LEU A 434 2.13 -2.12 -8.07
CA LEU A 434 3.20 -1.84 -7.13
C LEU A 434 3.32 -0.36 -6.75
N TYR A 435 2.89 0.54 -7.62
CA TYR A 435 2.92 1.98 -7.35
C TYR A 435 1.83 2.44 -6.36
N SER A 436 0.89 1.56 -5.97
CA SER A 436 -0.03 1.87 -4.86
C SER A 436 0.71 2.09 -3.53
N LEU A 437 1.94 1.56 -3.39
CA LEU A 437 2.83 1.84 -2.26
C LEU A 437 3.17 3.34 -2.10
N ALA A 438 3.01 4.14 -3.16
CA ALA A 438 3.17 5.59 -3.09
C ALA A 438 2.28 6.25 -2.03
N LEU A 439 1.06 5.71 -1.81
CA LEU A 439 0.13 6.17 -0.77
C LEU A 439 0.66 5.96 0.66
N ALA A 440 1.54 4.98 0.85
CA ALA A 440 2.09 4.61 2.15
C ALA A 440 3.46 5.22 2.44
N MET A 441 4.06 5.87 1.44
CA MET A 441 5.37 6.48 1.59
C MET A 441 5.30 7.71 2.48
N LYS A 442 6.17 7.76 3.50
CA LYS A 442 6.38 8.95 4.32
C LYS A 442 7.87 9.19 4.57
N PRO A 443 8.31 10.45 4.66
CA PRO A 443 9.71 10.75 4.97
C PRO A 443 10.05 10.35 6.42
N LYS A 444 11.24 9.80 6.63
CA LYS A 444 11.82 9.46 7.94
C LYS A 444 12.45 10.67 8.61
N LEU A 445 11.92 11.83 8.48
CA LEU A 445 12.53 13.02 9.06
C LEU A 445 11.50 13.85 9.82
N VAL A 446 11.97 14.58 10.83
CA VAL A 446 11.22 15.66 11.47
C VAL A 446 11.90 16.97 11.12
N MET A 447 11.14 17.85 10.50
CA MET A 447 11.52 19.22 10.22
C MET A 447 10.57 20.15 10.94
N THR A 448 11.11 21.07 11.73
CA THR A 448 10.32 22.05 12.48
C THR A 448 10.26 23.37 11.73
N VAL A 449 9.06 23.95 11.66
CA VAL A 449 8.79 25.24 11.03
C VAL A 449 8.01 26.13 12.00
N ASP A 450 8.16 27.43 11.86
CA ASP A 450 7.36 28.40 12.60
C ASP A 450 5.93 28.56 12.03
N GLU A 451 5.10 29.41 12.65
CA GLU A 451 3.74 29.72 12.19
C GLU A 451 3.70 30.36 10.78
N HIS A 452 4.83 30.88 10.29
CA HIS A 452 4.99 31.45 8.95
C HIS A 452 5.60 30.45 7.95
N LEU A 453 5.66 29.16 8.29
CA LEU A 453 6.23 28.07 7.50
C LEU A 453 7.72 28.26 7.18
N LYS A 454 8.46 29.04 7.98
CA LYS A 454 9.92 29.16 7.86
C LYS A 454 10.61 28.08 8.70
N PRO A 455 11.69 27.49 8.20
CA PRO A 455 12.47 26.54 9.00
C PRO A 455 12.91 27.17 10.31
N LYS A 456 12.70 26.44 11.42
CA LYS A 456 13.09 26.83 12.77
C LYS A 456 13.87 25.69 13.42
N ASP A 457 15.08 25.95 13.84
CA ASP A 457 15.90 24.96 14.54
C ASP A 457 15.37 24.78 15.97
N VAL A 458 14.98 23.54 16.30
CA VAL A 458 14.48 23.17 17.63
C VAL A 458 15.23 21.95 18.12
N SER A 459 15.54 21.93 19.41
CA SER A 459 16.15 20.77 20.06
C SER A 459 15.12 19.65 20.24
N LEU A 460 15.43 18.46 19.76
CA LEU A 460 14.57 17.29 19.74
C LEU A 460 15.22 16.14 20.51
N MET A 461 14.42 15.45 21.33
CA MET A 461 14.79 14.17 21.93
C MET A 461 14.26 13.04 21.05
N ILE A 462 15.12 12.17 20.55
CA ILE A 462 14.77 11.02 19.74
C ILE A 462 15.26 9.76 20.44
N GLY A 463 14.38 8.78 20.64
CA GLY A 463 14.71 7.52 21.28
C GLY A 463 13.65 6.48 21.09
N GLN A 464 13.88 5.29 21.62
CA GLN A 464 12.93 4.19 21.48
C GLN A 464 11.70 4.41 22.36
N ALA A 465 10.51 4.25 21.78
CA ALA A 465 9.27 4.27 22.50
C ALA A 465 9.12 2.99 23.33
N ILE A 466 8.99 3.13 24.64
CA ILE A 466 8.77 2.01 25.57
C ILE A 466 7.43 2.18 26.25
N ASP A 467 6.64 1.10 26.28
CA ASP A 467 5.40 1.06 27.06
C ASP A 467 5.71 0.93 28.55
N ILE A 468 5.05 1.73 29.36
CA ILE A 468 5.14 1.59 30.82
C ILE A 468 4.12 0.52 31.23
N VAL A 469 4.59 -0.58 31.77
CA VAL A 469 3.75 -1.66 32.28
C VAL A 469 2.83 -1.13 33.40
N GLY A 470 1.52 -1.37 33.25
CA GLY A 470 0.50 -1.02 34.24
C GLY A 470 -0.11 0.37 34.10
N GLN A 471 0.24 1.15 33.11
CA GLN A 471 -0.38 2.45 32.81
C GLN A 471 -1.17 2.37 31.50
N THR A 472 -2.40 1.92 31.57
CA THR A 472 -3.32 1.91 30.44
C THR A 472 -3.67 3.35 30.03
N GLY A 473 -3.49 3.68 28.74
CA GLY A 473 -3.88 4.99 28.19
C GLY A 473 -2.84 6.11 28.33
N ASN A 474 -1.68 5.87 28.95
CA ASN A 474 -0.60 6.85 28.94
C ASN A 474 0.27 6.75 27.68
N PRO A 475 0.71 7.90 27.12
CA PRO A 475 1.63 7.90 25.99
C PRO A 475 2.94 7.20 26.38
N ARG A 476 3.53 6.48 25.45
CA ARG A 476 4.81 5.80 25.62
C ARG A 476 5.90 6.80 25.98
N THR A 477 6.74 6.46 26.94
CA THR A 477 7.91 7.25 27.27
C THR A 477 9.07 6.91 26.33
N ILE A 478 9.96 7.87 26.14
CA ILE A 478 11.18 7.68 25.36
C ILE A 478 12.27 7.17 26.30
N SER A 479 12.96 6.09 25.91
CA SER A 479 14.12 5.54 26.62
C SER A 479 15.35 5.59 25.71
N GLY A 480 16.53 5.80 26.32
CA GLY A 480 17.79 5.83 25.58
C GLY A 480 17.85 6.95 24.54
N PHE A 481 17.28 8.11 24.86
CA PHE A 481 17.17 9.22 23.93
C PHE A 481 18.52 9.89 23.63
N GLN A 482 18.62 10.40 22.42
CA GLN A 482 19.69 11.32 21.99
C GLN A 482 19.07 12.68 21.66
N ILE A 483 19.86 13.72 21.88
CA ILE A 483 19.42 15.10 21.58
C ILE A 483 19.94 15.47 20.19
N HIS A 484 19.03 15.86 19.31
CA HIS A 484 19.31 16.33 17.97
C HIS A 484 18.74 17.71 17.74
N THR A 485 19.29 18.47 16.81
CA THR A 485 18.67 19.69 16.31
C THR A 485 17.92 19.37 15.03
N SER A 486 16.69 19.89 14.86
CA SER A 486 15.94 19.70 13.62
C SER A 486 16.62 20.36 12.41
N PRO A 487 16.57 19.78 11.19
CA PRO A 487 15.89 18.54 10.84
C PRO A 487 16.65 17.28 11.31
N ALA A 488 15.93 16.29 11.82
CA ALA A 488 16.51 15.05 12.34
C ALA A 488 15.81 13.82 11.72
N VAL A 489 16.55 12.71 11.59
CA VAL A 489 16.03 11.44 11.07
C VAL A 489 15.48 10.60 12.22
N ILE A 490 14.26 10.05 12.02
CA ILE A 490 13.62 9.11 12.96
C ILE A 490 13.59 7.74 12.33
N ASN A 491 14.12 6.73 13.02
CA ASN A 491 14.02 5.34 12.57
C ASN A 491 12.71 4.70 13.01
N THR A 492 12.36 3.58 12.39
CA THR A 492 11.16 2.82 12.74
C THR A 492 11.23 2.36 14.21
N GLY A 493 10.16 2.61 14.97
CA GLY A 493 10.11 2.30 16.41
C GLY A 493 10.67 3.40 17.32
N GLU A 494 11.28 4.44 16.78
CA GLU A 494 11.68 5.63 17.53
C GLU A 494 10.56 6.65 17.62
N ARG A 495 10.59 7.43 18.69
CA ARG A 495 9.68 8.54 18.92
C ARG A 495 10.47 9.82 19.13
N CYS A 496 9.89 10.93 18.71
CA CYS A 496 10.46 12.25 18.85
C CYS A 496 9.63 13.10 19.83
N GLU A 497 10.30 13.85 20.70
CA GLU A 497 9.70 14.87 21.56
C GLU A 497 10.54 16.14 21.54
N ILE A 498 9.91 17.30 21.80
CA ILE A 498 10.64 18.56 21.90
C ILE A 498 11.42 18.58 23.23
N ASN A 499 12.72 18.87 23.13
CA ASN A 499 13.58 19.05 24.31
C ASN A 499 13.51 20.51 24.79
N GLY A 500 13.06 20.69 26.04
CA GLY A 500 12.97 22.02 26.65
C GLY A 500 11.57 22.60 26.68
N GLU A 501 11.44 23.76 27.33
CA GLU A 501 10.17 24.44 27.55
C GLU A 501 9.92 25.64 26.61
N ASP A 502 10.89 26.00 25.79
CA ASP A 502 10.82 27.19 24.93
C ASP A 502 9.83 27.07 23.77
N PHE A 503 9.59 25.85 23.29
CA PHE A 503 8.71 25.59 22.16
C PHE A 503 7.56 24.63 22.51
N LYS A 504 6.45 24.78 21.81
CA LYS A 504 5.31 23.85 21.83
C LYS A 504 4.93 23.50 20.40
N SER A 505 4.70 22.21 20.11
CA SER A 505 4.15 21.77 18.83
C SER A 505 2.64 21.97 18.79
N TYR A 506 2.09 22.21 17.59
CA TYR A 506 0.65 22.16 17.35
C TYR A 506 0.14 20.73 17.22
N SER A 507 1.00 19.79 16.83
CA SER A 507 0.70 18.36 16.71
C SER A 507 1.26 17.60 17.91
N ASP A 508 0.49 16.66 18.45
CA ASP A 508 0.95 15.76 19.51
C ASP A 508 1.94 14.70 18.97
N VAL A 509 1.87 14.41 17.66
CA VAL A 509 2.78 13.48 16.98
C VAL A 509 3.81 14.29 16.19
N LEU A 510 5.09 14.10 16.51
CA LEU A 510 6.20 14.78 15.84
C LEU A 510 6.76 13.92 14.71
N GLU A 511 6.15 14.02 13.54
CA GLU A 511 6.57 13.33 12.31
C GLU A 511 6.47 14.27 11.10
N GLY A 512 7.40 14.13 10.16
CA GLY A 512 7.40 14.94 8.94
C GLY A 512 7.64 16.43 9.22
N ILE A 513 6.76 17.30 8.73
CA ILE A 513 6.84 18.75 8.96
C ILE A 513 5.96 19.10 10.14
N VAL A 514 6.58 19.65 11.18
CA VAL A 514 5.92 20.01 12.45
C VAL A 514 5.95 21.52 12.65
N ILE A 515 4.78 22.11 12.84
CA ILE A 515 4.65 23.53 13.17
C ILE A 515 4.87 23.70 14.68
N VAL A 516 5.77 24.60 15.06
CA VAL A 516 6.11 24.91 16.44
C VAL A 516 5.85 26.37 16.75
N LYS A 517 5.41 26.63 17.98
CA LYS A 517 5.20 27.96 18.53
C LYS A 517 6.14 28.21 19.69
N GLU A 518 6.74 29.39 19.78
CA GLU A 518 7.48 29.82 20.97
C GLU A 518 6.49 30.04 22.12
N LYS A 519 6.77 29.43 23.27
CA LYS A 519 6.02 29.71 24.49
C LYS A 519 6.39 31.09 25.00
N GLU A 520 5.41 31.92 25.30
CA GLU A 520 5.66 33.16 25.98
C GLU A 520 6.34 32.85 27.33
N ARG A 521 7.58 33.30 27.50
CA ARG A 521 8.24 33.23 28.81
C ARG A 521 7.37 34.01 29.79
N LYS A 522 6.76 33.33 30.75
CA LYS A 522 6.18 34.02 31.91
C LYS A 522 7.31 34.83 32.51
N LYS A 523 7.21 36.17 32.45
CA LYS A 523 8.06 37.03 33.25
C LYS A 523 7.79 36.61 34.71
N GLU A 524 8.75 35.96 35.34
CA GLU A 524 8.77 35.84 36.79
C GLU A 524 8.83 37.28 37.34
N GLU A 525 7.72 37.74 37.93
CA GLU A 525 7.67 38.93 38.77
C GLU A 525 8.30 38.63 40.13
#